data_e3351831c4b886f71eb135023699f5b5
#
_entry.id   e3351831c4b886f71eb135023699f5b5
#
_cell.length_a   1.000
_cell.length_b   1.000
_cell.length_c   1.000
_cell.angle_alpha   90.00
_cell.angle_beta   90.00
_cell.angle_gamma   90.00
#
_symmetry.space_group_name_H-M   'P 1'
#
loop_
_entity.id
_entity.type
_entity.pdbx_description
1 polymer ?
#
loop_
_entity_poly.entity_id
_entity_poly.type
_entity_poly.pdbx_seq_one_letter_code
_entity_poly.pdbx_strand_id
1 'polypeptide(L)'
;MNKSEFREVINASKEKTWEVLFTQYGDIHVHNPGMISSNYMHNATNGELNCERHCQFNDKLSLDEKITEIDENNSFTVVVTEHNLPFIKEMSATYELSSIGSMTSNEVTEVKMTSFVSFSPGFMKYLMRGQLGKGLVQHLFGLKYFIETGKAVDSHNYSKIFKSYK
;
A
#
# COMPACT_ATOMS: atom_id res chain seq x y z
N MET A 1 -5.71 -4.94 -18.56
CA MET A 1 -5.62 -4.68 -17.11
C MET A 1 -6.68 -3.68 -16.68
N ASN A 2 -7.27 -3.86 -15.52
CA ASN A 2 -8.21 -2.89 -14.95
C ASN A 2 -7.42 -1.91 -14.10
N LYS A 3 -7.56 -0.61 -14.39
CA LYS A 3 -6.96 0.49 -13.64
C LYS A 3 -7.91 0.97 -12.56
N SER A 4 -7.39 1.25 -11.36
CA SER A 4 -8.09 1.92 -10.27
C SER A 4 -7.15 2.92 -9.60
N GLU A 5 -7.66 4.09 -9.23
CA GLU A 5 -6.89 5.14 -8.55
C GLU A 5 -7.50 5.42 -7.18
N PHE A 6 -6.63 5.59 -6.20
CA PHE A 6 -6.97 5.93 -4.82
C PHE A 6 -6.05 7.05 -4.36
N ARG A 7 -6.57 7.93 -3.51
CA ARG A 7 -5.82 9.06 -2.97
C ARG A 7 -6.08 9.20 -1.49
N GLU A 8 -5.05 9.60 -0.76
CA GLU A 8 -5.14 9.95 0.65
C GLU A 8 -4.27 11.17 0.93
N VAL A 9 -4.76 12.05 1.80
CA VAL A 9 -4.04 13.25 2.23
C VAL A 9 -3.52 13.02 3.64
N ILE A 10 -2.20 13.15 3.79
CA ILE A 10 -1.47 12.86 5.03
C ILE A 10 -0.86 14.15 5.58
N ASN A 11 -1.11 14.46 6.86
CA ASN A 11 -0.55 15.61 7.55
C ASN A 11 0.90 15.34 7.99
N ALA A 12 1.78 15.20 7.02
CA ALA A 12 3.21 14.97 7.21
C ALA A 12 3.97 15.43 5.95
N SER A 13 5.27 15.63 6.08
CA SER A 13 6.14 15.92 4.94
C SER A 13 6.23 14.77 3.96
N LYS A 14 6.61 15.07 2.73
CA LYS A 14 6.82 14.09 1.68
C LYS A 14 7.95 13.10 2.05
N GLU A 15 9.00 13.60 2.67
CA GLU A 15 10.14 12.80 3.14
C GLU A 15 9.70 11.80 4.23
N LYS A 16 8.89 12.25 5.20
CA LYS A 16 8.37 11.35 6.24
C LYS A 16 7.42 10.30 5.67
N THR A 17 6.61 10.68 4.70
CA THR A 17 5.69 9.75 4.02
C THR A 17 6.47 8.74 3.19
N TRP A 18 7.51 9.18 2.47
CA TRP A 18 8.42 8.33 1.72
C TRP A 18 9.16 7.34 2.63
N GLU A 19 9.68 7.80 3.75
CA GLU A 19 10.36 6.97 4.74
C GLU A 19 9.50 5.77 5.16
N VAL A 20 8.24 6.02 5.53
CA VAL A 20 7.34 4.95 5.97
C VAL A 20 6.89 4.05 4.81
N LEU A 21 6.53 4.64 3.67
CA LEU A 21 5.93 3.87 2.57
C LEU A 21 6.97 3.12 1.74
N PHE A 22 8.14 3.71 1.51
CA PHE A 22 9.19 3.19 0.64
C PHE A 22 10.40 2.65 1.41
N THR A 23 11.03 3.44 2.29
CA THR A 23 12.25 2.98 2.98
C THR A 23 11.94 1.81 3.91
N GLN A 24 10.81 1.86 4.64
CA GLN A 24 10.30 0.77 5.47
C GLN A 24 9.40 -0.21 4.68
N TYR A 25 9.71 -0.45 3.42
CA TYR A 25 8.88 -1.23 2.50
C TYR A 25 8.51 -2.62 3.03
N GLY A 26 9.41 -3.29 3.75
CA GLY A 26 9.17 -4.61 4.35
C GLY A 26 8.15 -4.61 5.50
N ASP A 27 7.87 -3.46 6.11
CA ASP A 27 7.04 -3.35 7.31
C ASP A 27 5.59 -2.91 7.03
N ILE A 28 5.13 -3.06 5.80
CA ILE A 28 3.77 -2.62 5.38
C ILE A 28 2.65 -3.18 6.28
N HIS A 29 2.81 -4.35 6.86
CA HIS A 29 1.81 -4.96 7.75
C HIS A 29 1.49 -4.12 8.99
N VAL A 30 2.41 -3.24 9.41
CA VAL A 30 2.21 -2.36 10.58
C VAL A 30 1.09 -1.35 10.34
N HIS A 31 0.87 -0.97 9.09
CA HIS A 31 -0.14 0.02 8.71
C HIS A 31 -1.14 -0.48 7.65
N ASN A 32 -1.05 -1.73 7.23
CA ASN A 32 -2.03 -2.33 6.33
C ASN A 32 -2.91 -3.35 7.08
N PRO A 33 -4.15 -2.99 7.45
CA PRO A 33 -5.03 -3.84 8.24
C PRO A 33 -5.46 -5.14 7.52
N GLY A 34 -5.20 -5.25 6.23
CA GLY A 34 -5.45 -6.46 5.45
C GLY A 34 -4.35 -7.51 5.53
N MET A 35 -3.19 -7.18 6.13
CA MET A 35 -2.02 -8.07 6.20
C MET A 35 -1.72 -8.50 7.64
N ILE A 36 -1.38 -9.77 7.82
CA ILE A 36 -0.95 -10.29 9.14
C ILE A 36 0.56 -10.24 9.32
N SER A 37 1.32 -10.28 8.23
CA SER A 37 2.77 -10.09 8.24
C SER A 37 3.30 -9.64 6.89
N SER A 38 4.45 -9.01 6.91
CA SER A 38 5.29 -8.78 5.73
C SER A 38 6.75 -8.81 6.13
N ASN A 39 7.62 -9.29 5.23
CA ASN A 39 9.04 -9.44 5.51
C ASN A 39 9.84 -9.20 4.22
N TYR A 40 11.00 -8.58 4.36
CA TYR A 40 11.96 -8.52 3.27
C TYR A 40 12.41 -9.91 2.85
N MET A 41 12.64 -10.07 1.56
CA MET A 41 13.25 -11.27 0.98
C MET A 41 14.73 -11.01 0.66
N HIS A 42 15.50 -12.10 0.45
CA HIS A 42 16.90 -12.03 -0.03
C HIS A 42 17.85 -11.15 0.81
N ASN A 43 17.63 -11.08 2.14
CA ASN A 43 18.40 -10.27 3.09
C ASN A 43 18.37 -8.75 2.84
N ALA A 44 17.38 -8.24 2.10
CA ALA A 44 17.16 -6.81 2.02
C ALA A 44 16.74 -6.24 3.38
N THR A 45 17.05 -4.98 3.62
CA THR A 45 16.74 -4.28 4.88
C THR A 45 16.00 -2.97 4.68
N ASN A 46 15.97 -2.47 3.44
CA ASN A 46 15.33 -1.21 3.07
C ASN A 46 14.64 -1.36 1.72
N GLY A 47 13.73 -0.44 1.40
CA GLY A 47 13.21 -0.28 0.06
C GLY A 47 14.32 0.20 -0.90
N GLU A 48 14.51 -0.55 -1.97
CA GLU A 48 15.44 -0.23 -3.05
C GLU A 48 15.00 -0.89 -4.35
N LEU A 49 15.63 -0.52 -5.47
CA LEU A 49 15.31 -1.11 -6.76
C LEU A 49 15.58 -2.64 -6.73
N ASN A 50 14.61 -3.41 -7.21
CA ASN A 50 14.58 -4.88 -7.15
C ASN A 50 14.43 -5.48 -5.74
N CYS A 51 14.23 -4.67 -4.70
CA CYS A 51 13.86 -5.19 -3.40
C CYS A 51 12.53 -5.97 -3.49
N GLU A 52 12.51 -7.13 -2.86
CA GLU A 52 11.31 -7.99 -2.77
C GLU A 52 10.85 -8.13 -1.33
N ARG A 53 9.53 -8.26 -1.16
CA ARG A 53 8.92 -8.61 0.13
C ARG A 53 7.88 -9.69 -0.05
N HIS A 54 7.75 -10.54 0.97
CA HIS A 54 6.65 -11.49 1.13
C HIS A 54 5.55 -10.87 1.99
N CYS A 55 4.30 -10.91 1.52
CA CYS A 55 3.13 -10.39 2.22
C CYS A 55 2.12 -11.51 2.47
N GLN A 56 1.72 -11.68 3.73
CA GLN A 56 0.75 -12.68 4.16
C GLN A 56 -0.56 -12.00 4.56
N PHE A 57 -1.69 -12.37 3.95
CA PHE A 57 -3.02 -11.85 4.28
C PHE A 57 -3.76 -12.71 5.32
N ASN A 58 -3.57 -14.01 5.25
CA ASN A 58 -4.10 -15.01 6.19
C ASN A 58 -3.35 -16.34 6.00
N ASP A 59 -3.73 -17.38 6.70
CA ASP A 59 -3.04 -18.68 6.64
C ASP A 59 -2.96 -19.31 5.23
N LYS A 60 -3.75 -18.81 4.28
CA LYS A 60 -3.87 -19.39 2.94
C LYS A 60 -3.47 -18.44 1.81
N LEU A 61 -3.53 -17.13 2.02
CA LEU A 61 -3.35 -16.14 0.96
C LEU A 61 -2.11 -15.30 1.20
N SER A 62 -1.24 -15.27 0.20
CA SER A 62 0.00 -14.51 0.20
C SER A 62 0.33 -13.99 -1.19
N LEU A 63 1.26 -13.05 -1.23
CA LEU A 63 1.89 -12.58 -2.46
C LEU A 63 3.33 -12.12 -2.19
N ASP A 64 4.13 -12.13 -3.24
CA ASP A 64 5.45 -11.53 -3.28
C ASP A 64 5.42 -10.31 -4.20
N GLU A 65 6.02 -9.22 -3.76
CA GLU A 65 6.07 -7.96 -4.50
C GLU A 65 7.51 -7.50 -4.67
N LYS A 66 7.79 -6.95 -5.85
CA LYS A 66 9.10 -6.39 -6.22
C LYS A 66 8.97 -4.92 -6.58
N ILE A 67 9.88 -4.07 -6.11
CA ILE A 67 10.05 -2.70 -6.57
C ILE A 67 10.75 -2.71 -7.94
N THR A 68 10.11 -2.17 -8.97
CA THR A 68 10.61 -2.20 -10.36
C THR A 68 11.01 -0.84 -10.90
N GLU A 69 10.49 0.24 -10.33
CA GLU A 69 10.79 1.61 -10.75
C GLU A 69 10.83 2.52 -9.53
N ILE A 70 11.71 3.51 -9.54
CA ILE A 70 11.87 4.50 -8.48
C ILE A 70 12.17 5.87 -9.11
N ASP A 71 11.43 6.88 -8.67
CA ASP A 71 11.79 8.30 -8.76
C ASP A 71 11.84 8.81 -7.31
N GLU A 72 13.04 9.00 -6.79
CA GLU A 72 13.30 9.20 -5.36
C GLU A 72 12.48 10.35 -4.77
N ASN A 73 11.82 10.08 -3.65
CA ASN A 73 10.87 10.96 -2.97
C ASN A 73 9.63 11.36 -3.79
N ASN A 74 9.45 10.88 -5.02
CA ASN A 74 8.31 11.23 -5.87
C ASN A 74 7.40 10.04 -6.17
N SER A 75 7.97 8.93 -6.63
CA SER A 75 7.17 7.76 -6.97
C SER A 75 7.96 6.46 -6.98
N PHE A 76 7.25 5.34 -6.82
CA PHE A 76 7.79 4.02 -7.10
C PHE A 76 6.70 3.08 -7.58
N THR A 77 7.12 2.06 -8.32
CA THR A 77 6.22 1.03 -8.86
C THR A 77 6.58 -0.32 -8.27
N VAL A 78 5.56 -1.06 -7.84
CA VAL A 78 5.66 -2.45 -7.39
C VAL A 78 4.91 -3.37 -8.32
N VAL A 79 5.46 -4.56 -8.56
CA VAL A 79 4.85 -5.61 -9.35
C VAL A 79 4.76 -6.86 -8.48
N VAL A 80 3.61 -7.51 -8.49
CA VAL A 80 3.45 -8.82 -7.84
C VAL A 80 4.13 -9.86 -8.72
N THR A 81 5.14 -10.54 -8.16
CA THR A 81 5.96 -11.55 -8.84
C THR A 81 5.41 -12.95 -8.67
N GLU A 82 4.93 -13.26 -7.46
CA GLU A 82 4.28 -14.52 -7.13
C GLU A 82 3.06 -14.29 -6.24
N HIS A 83 2.04 -15.11 -6.37
CA HIS A 83 0.86 -15.06 -5.50
C HIS A 83 -0.02 -16.30 -5.63
N ASN A 84 -0.86 -16.53 -4.63
CA ASN A 84 -1.93 -17.54 -4.65
C ASN A 84 -3.33 -16.92 -4.51
N LEU A 85 -3.46 -15.63 -4.84
CA LEU A 85 -4.73 -14.91 -4.79
C LEU A 85 -5.71 -15.46 -5.85
N PRO A 86 -6.96 -15.80 -5.50
CA PRO A 86 -7.91 -16.39 -6.43
C PRO A 86 -8.31 -15.37 -7.51
N PHE A 87 -8.40 -15.85 -8.75
CA PHE A 87 -8.87 -15.09 -9.92
C PHE A 87 -8.00 -13.90 -10.34
N ILE A 88 -6.93 -13.58 -9.65
CA ILE A 88 -5.95 -12.59 -10.08
C ILE A 88 -4.93 -13.30 -10.96
N LYS A 89 -4.58 -12.67 -12.09
CA LYS A 89 -3.54 -13.14 -13.01
C LYS A 89 -2.26 -12.32 -12.86
N GLU A 90 -2.41 -11.00 -12.80
CA GLU A 90 -1.31 -10.06 -12.68
C GLU A 90 -1.77 -8.87 -11.85
N MET A 91 -0.89 -8.31 -11.05
CA MET A 91 -1.14 -7.11 -10.27
C MET A 91 0.11 -6.25 -10.15
N SER A 92 -0.07 -4.93 -10.25
CA SER A 92 0.96 -3.94 -9.96
C SER A 92 0.33 -2.68 -9.37
N ALA A 93 1.14 -1.88 -8.71
CA ALA A 93 0.73 -0.59 -8.19
C ALA A 93 1.86 0.43 -8.32
N THR A 94 1.49 1.67 -8.67
CA THR A 94 2.39 2.83 -8.63
C THR A 94 1.91 3.77 -7.54
N TYR A 95 2.83 4.18 -6.67
CA TYR A 95 2.64 5.20 -5.66
C TYR A 95 3.30 6.49 -6.10
N GLU A 96 2.55 7.60 -6.04
CA GLU A 96 3.01 8.95 -6.38
C GLU A 96 2.78 9.85 -5.16
N LEU A 97 3.80 10.61 -4.75
CA LEU A 97 3.77 11.52 -3.60
C LEU A 97 3.89 12.96 -4.10
N SER A 98 2.98 13.82 -3.67
CA SER A 98 2.96 15.24 -4.02
C SER A 98 2.76 16.11 -2.79
N SER A 99 3.60 17.12 -2.60
CA SER A 99 3.36 18.15 -1.59
C SER A 99 2.20 19.05 -2.05
N ILE A 100 1.14 19.18 -1.26
CA ILE A 100 -0.08 19.92 -1.63
C ILE A 100 -0.28 21.23 -0.82
N GLY A 101 0.76 21.70 -0.17
CA GLY A 101 0.75 22.95 0.57
C GLY A 101 1.05 22.76 2.05
N SER A 102 0.98 23.87 2.80
CA SER A 102 1.16 23.90 4.24
C SER A 102 -0.15 24.40 4.86
N MET A 103 -0.83 23.56 5.60
CA MET A 103 -1.89 24.00 6.49
C MET A 103 -1.26 24.35 7.84
N THR A 104 -1.18 25.64 8.16
CA THR A 104 -0.72 26.12 9.47
C THR A 104 0.61 25.53 9.94
N SER A 105 1.71 25.80 9.23
CA SER A 105 3.10 25.37 9.53
C SER A 105 3.44 23.87 9.38
N ASN A 106 2.49 22.99 9.06
CA ASN A 106 2.76 21.58 8.80
C ASN A 106 2.69 21.29 7.29
N GLU A 107 3.66 20.56 6.80
CA GLU A 107 3.65 20.05 5.44
C GLU A 107 2.57 18.97 5.27
N VAL A 108 1.93 18.96 4.10
CA VAL A 108 0.86 18.01 3.78
C VAL A 108 1.20 17.31 2.47
N THR A 109 1.10 16.00 2.47
CA THR A 109 1.41 15.15 1.32
C THR A 109 0.16 14.44 0.81
N GLU A 110 -0.12 14.53 -0.48
CA GLU A 110 -1.04 13.60 -1.15
C GLU A 110 -0.28 12.36 -1.60
N VAL A 111 -0.77 11.20 -1.20
CA VAL A 111 -0.36 9.90 -1.75
C VAL A 111 -1.44 9.44 -2.72
N LYS A 112 -1.06 9.29 -3.98
CA LYS A 112 -1.88 8.70 -5.03
C LYS A 112 -1.37 7.30 -5.34
N MET A 113 -2.24 6.31 -5.24
CA MET A 113 -1.95 4.94 -5.62
C MET A 113 -2.76 4.55 -6.86
N THR A 114 -2.07 4.16 -7.91
CA THR A 114 -2.67 3.62 -9.13
C THR A 114 -2.43 2.12 -9.18
N SER A 115 -3.49 1.34 -9.08
CA SER A 115 -3.43 -0.13 -9.15
C SER A 115 -3.89 -0.65 -10.50
N PHE A 116 -3.17 -1.63 -11.03
CA PHE A 116 -3.48 -2.35 -12.26
C PHE A 116 -3.65 -3.82 -11.95
N VAL A 117 -4.81 -4.40 -12.29
CA VAL A 117 -5.13 -5.81 -12.01
C VAL A 117 -5.71 -6.49 -13.24
N SER A 118 -5.19 -7.65 -13.58
CA SER A 118 -5.76 -8.58 -14.55
C SER A 118 -6.45 -9.74 -13.84
N PHE A 119 -7.62 -10.15 -14.34
CA PHE A 119 -8.41 -11.26 -13.78
C PHE A 119 -8.51 -12.42 -14.76
N SER A 120 -8.54 -13.64 -14.22
CA SER A 120 -8.81 -14.87 -14.99
C SER A 120 -9.79 -15.76 -14.23
N PRO A 121 -10.97 -16.09 -14.81
CA PRO A 121 -11.51 -15.56 -16.09
C PRO A 121 -11.89 -14.07 -15.99
N GLY A 122 -11.89 -13.37 -17.13
CA GLY A 122 -12.01 -11.90 -17.18
C GLY A 122 -13.30 -11.32 -16.57
N PHE A 123 -14.40 -12.09 -16.49
CA PHE A 123 -15.64 -11.62 -15.85
C PHE A 123 -15.52 -11.47 -14.32
N MET A 124 -14.52 -12.10 -13.69
CA MET A 124 -14.28 -11.98 -12.24
C MET A 124 -14.00 -10.53 -11.80
N LYS A 125 -13.58 -9.66 -12.72
CA LYS A 125 -13.42 -8.22 -12.44
C LYS A 125 -14.68 -7.57 -11.84
N TYR A 126 -15.86 -7.99 -12.28
CA TYR A 126 -17.13 -7.42 -11.79
C TYR A 126 -17.44 -7.84 -10.35
N LEU A 127 -17.02 -9.04 -9.94
CA LEU A 127 -17.23 -9.57 -8.60
C LEU A 127 -16.14 -9.09 -7.62
N MET A 128 -14.89 -9.04 -8.06
CA MET A 128 -13.72 -8.81 -7.19
C MET A 128 -13.35 -7.32 -7.03
N ARG A 129 -13.74 -6.46 -7.99
CA ARG A 129 -13.36 -5.04 -8.00
C ARG A 129 -13.71 -4.31 -6.69
N GLY A 130 -14.89 -4.55 -6.14
CA GLY A 130 -15.33 -3.90 -4.90
C GLY A 130 -14.50 -4.33 -3.68
N GLN A 131 -14.18 -5.61 -3.59
CA GLN A 131 -13.39 -6.15 -2.49
C GLN A 131 -11.93 -5.67 -2.52
N LEU A 132 -11.31 -5.71 -3.71
CA LEU A 132 -9.95 -5.18 -3.89
C LEU A 132 -9.89 -3.69 -3.61
N GLY A 133 -10.81 -2.90 -4.16
CA GLY A 133 -10.87 -1.46 -3.91
C GLY A 133 -10.99 -1.13 -2.42
N LYS A 134 -11.81 -1.88 -1.68
CA LYS A 134 -11.93 -1.73 -0.24
C LYS A 134 -10.60 -1.99 0.48
N GLY A 135 -9.88 -3.04 0.12
CA GLY A 135 -8.56 -3.35 0.69
C GLY A 135 -7.53 -2.24 0.46
N LEU A 136 -7.52 -1.66 -0.76
CA LEU A 136 -6.61 -0.57 -1.10
C LEU A 136 -6.93 0.74 -0.36
N VAL A 137 -8.21 1.05 -0.18
CA VAL A 137 -8.65 2.19 0.66
C VAL A 137 -8.23 1.97 2.12
N GLN A 138 -8.39 0.76 2.63
CA GLN A 138 -7.98 0.43 4.00
C GLN A 138 -6.47 0.58 4.19
N HIS A 139 -5.68 0.18 3.20
CA HIS A 139 -4.23 0.34 3.22
C HIS A 139 -3.83 1.83 3.29
N LEU A 140 -4.34 2.67 2.39
CA LEU A 140 -4.00 4.11 2.39
C LEU A 140 -4.45 4.82 3.67
N PHE A 141 -5.63 4.51 4.17
CA PHE A 141 -6.08 5.04 5.45
C PHE A 141 -5.20 4.58 6.62
N GLY A 142 -4.80 3.31 6.65
CA GLY A 142 -3.90 2.80 7.68
C GLY A 142 -2.53 3.48 7.63
N LEU A 143 -1.98 3.69 6.43
CA LEU A 143 -0.75 4.46 6.21
C LEU A 143 -0.87 5.87 6.79
N LYS A 144 -1.95 6.60 6.44
CA LYS A 144 -2.24 7.94 6.98
C LYS A 144 -2.24 7.92 8.51
N TYR A 145 -3.04 7.07 9.11
CA TYR A 145 -3.17 6.98 10.55
C TYR A 145 -1.84 6.69 11.25
N PHE A 146 -1.07 5.74 10.70
CA PHE A 146 0.24 5.37 11.24
C PHE A 146 1.23 6.54 11.18
N ILE A 147 1.33 7.22 10.04
CA ILE A 147 2.24 8.36 9.87
C ILE A 147 1.89 9.51 10.81
N GLU A 148 0.59 9.82 10.93
CA GLU A 148 0.11 10.95 11.74
C GLU A 148 0.12 10.70 13.25
N THR A 149 0.02 9.44 13.69
CA THR A 149 -0.14 9.09 15.12
C THR A 149 0.96 8.20 15.68
N GLY A 150 1.75 7.52 14.85
CA GLY A 150 2.72 6.51 15.25
C GLY A 150 2.10 5.19 15.73
N LYS A 151 0.78 5.00 15.57
CA LYS A 151 0.07 3.81 16.07
C LYS A 151 -0.27 2.85 14.94
N ALA A 152 0.01 1.56 15.15
CA ALA A 152 -0.29 0.51 14.19
C ALA A 152 -1.79 0.32 13.96
N VAL A 153 -2.14 -0.10 12.74
CA VAL A 153 -3.51 -0.42 12.33
C VAL A 153 -3.56 -1.87 11.85
N ASP A 154 -4.42 -2.65 12.48
CA ASP A 154 -4.66 -4.05 12.14
C ASP A 154 -6.15 -4.32 11.88
N SER A 155 -6.49 -5.57 11.55
CA SER A 155 -7.87 -5.99 11.28
C SER A 155 -8.81 -5.83 12.49
N HIS A 156 -8.29 -5.86 13.72
CA HIS A 156 -9.08 -5.79 14.94
C HIS A 156 -9.43 -4.35 15.31
N ASN A 157 -8.52 -3.41 15.11
CA ASN A 157 -8.69 -2.01 15.50
C ASN A 157 -9.18 -1.08 14.37
N TYR A 158 -9.00 -1.48 13.09
CA TYR A 158 -9.32 -0.66 11.92
C TYR A 158 -10.73 -0.05 11.96
N SER A 159 -11.76 -0.86 12.19
CA SER A 159 -13.16 -0.38 12.14
C SER A 159 -13.46 0.70 13.19
N LYS A 160 -12.85 0.60 14.37
CA LYS A 160 -12.98 1.60 15.42
C LYS A 160 -12.24 2.88 15.05
N ILE A 161 -10.99 2.75 14.60
CA ILE A 161 -10.16 3.88 14.20
C ILE A 161 -10.80 4.63 13.05
N PHE A 162 -11.22 3.92 11.99
CA PHE A 162 -11.83 4.53 10.79
C PHE A 162 -13.10 5.34 11.09
N LYS A 163 -13.88 4.94 12.11
CA LYS A 163 -15.07 5.68 12.52
C LYS A 163 -14.78 6.93 13.34
N SER A 164 -13.68 6.94 14.08
CA SER A 164 -13.33 8.01 15.03
C SER A 164 -12.29 9.00 14.47
N TYR A 165 -11.53 8.60 13.48
CA TYR A 165 -10.45 9.39 12.88
C TYR A 165 -10.91 9.95 11.52
N LYS A 166 -11.63 11.07 11.56
CA LYS A 166 -12.06 11.80 10.36
C LYS A 166 -11.65 13.26 10.47
#